data_802690963d3c0cdd4c96e3eb1f9aad24
#
_entry.id   802690963d3c0cdd4c96e3eb1f9aad24
#
_cell.length_a   1.000
_cell.length_b   1.000
_cell.length_c   1.000
_cell.angle_alpha   90.00
_cell.angle_beta   90.00
_cell.angle_gamma   90.00
#
_symmetry.space_group_name_H-M   'P 1'
#
loop_
_entity.id
_entity.type
_entity.pdbx_description
1 polymer ?
#
loop_
_entity_poly.entity_id
_entity_poly.type
_entity_poly.pdbx_seq_one_letter_code
_entity_poly.pdbx_strand_id
1 'polypeptide(L)'
;AAGFVDREWNIISGGAYGIDSAAHKGALIAEGQTVAVLATGIDVAYPAGNVRLFAEIADNGALVSEVLPGAHAIPVRFLNRNRIIAALSQATLVVEAAFRSGSLRTARDAAELLRPVMAIPGPINAPTSEGCHRLIGERAAEIVTSVSDAIELISAL
;
A
#
# COMPACT_ATOMS: atom_id res chain seq x y z
N ALA A 1 -3.76 9.65 0.63
CA ALA A 1 -2.29 9.81 0.73
C ALA A 1 -1.92 11.24 1.12
N ALA A 2 -2.35 12.28 0.35
CA ALA A 2 -2.01 13.68 0.64
C ALA A 2 -2.27 14.06 2.10
N GLY A 3 -3.45 13.78 2.64
CA GLY A 3 -3.77 14.11 4.02
C GLY A 3 -2.91 13.41 5.08
N PHE A 4 -2.25 12.30 4.75
CA PHE A 4 -1.22 11.69 5.61
C PHE A 4 0.09 12.47 5.50
N VAL A 5 0.47 12.87 4.28
CA VAL A 5 1.67 13.70 4.06
C VAL A 5 1.55 15.03 4.79
N ASP A 6 0.38 15.69 4.75
CA ASP A 6 0.11 16.93 5.50
C ASP A 6 0.31 16.78 7.02
N ARG A 7 0.41 15.54 7.50
CA ARG A 7 0.64 15.17 8.91
C ARG A 7 1.99 14.47 9.11
N GLU A 8 2.92 14.71 8.19
CA GLU A 8 4.31 14.21 8.23
C GLU A 8 4.45 12.68 8.14
N TRP A 9 3.46 11.99 7.53
CA TRP A 9 3.54 10.56 7.27
C TRP A 9 4.00 10.29 5.85
N ASN A 10 4.89 9.32 5.69
CA ASN A 10 5.33 8.84 4.40
C ASN A 10 4.39 7.74 3.87
N ILE A 11 4.30 7.62 2.55
CA ILE A 11 3.47 6.62 1.88
C ILE A 11 4.34 5.50 1.32
N ILE A 12 4.03 4.27 1.69
CA ILE A 12 4.69 3.08 1.16
C ILE A 12 3.65 2.23 0.44
N SER A 13 3.91 1.87 -0.81
CA SER A 13 3.01 1.02 -1.60
C SER A 13 3.78 0.24 -2.67
N GLY A 14 3.07 -0.52 -3.50
CA GLY A 14 3.69 -1.45 -4.45
C GLY A 14 3.78 -0.97 -5.89
N GLY A 15 3.31 0.23 -6.21
CA GLY A 15 3.36 0.77 -7.56
C GLY A 15 2.44 0.11 -8.58
N ALA A 16 1.47 -0.72 -8.16
CA ALA A 16 0.47 -1.32 -9.05
C ALA A 16 -0.49 -0.27 -9.63
N TYR A 17 -1.24 -0.64 -10.67
CA TYR A 17 -2.33 0.20 -11.13
C TYR A 17 -3.42 0.35 -10.06
N GLY A 18 -4.18 1.42 -10.10
CA GLY A 18 -5.28 1.69 -9.19
C GLY A 18 -4.84 2.38 -7.89
N ILE A 19 -5.14 1.79 -6.74
CA ILE A 19 -4.91 2.40 -5.42
C ILE A 19 -3.44 2.72 -5.17
N ASP A 20 -2.51 1.82 -5.50
CA ASP A 20 -1.08 2.07 -5.31
C ASP A 20 -0.61 3.30 -6.08
N SER A 21 -0.97 3.38 -7.37
CA SER A 21 -0.64 4.54 -8.20
C SER A 21 -1.26 5.83 -7.65
N ALA A 22 -2.51 5.79 -7.19
CA ALA A 22 -3.19 6.93 -6.60
C ALA A 22 -2.54 7.35 -5.28
N ALA A 23 -2.10 6.40 -4.46
CA ALA A 23 -1.40 6.66 -3.21
C ALA A 23 -0.06 7.36 -3.44
N HIS A 24 0.77 6.84 -4.35
CA HIS A 24 2.04 7.48 -4.72
C HIS A 24 1.85 8.89 -5.30
N LYS A 25 0.92 9.05 -6.25
CA LYS A 25 0.61 10.36 -6.84
C LYS A 25 0.11 11.35 -5.79
N GLY A 26 -0.77 10.92 -4.89
CA GLY A 26 -1.27 11.77 -3.82
C GLY A 26 -0.18 12.23 -2.85
N ALA A 27 0.83 11.39 -2.59
CA ALA A 27 1.98 11.77 -1.80
C ALA A 27 2.87 12.79 -2.54
N LEU A 28 3.15 12.55 -3.82
CA LEU A 28 3.98 13.45 -4.64
C LEU A 28 3.32 14.83 -4.84
N ILE A 29 2.00 14.87 -5.07
CA ILE A 29 1.24 16.13 -5.22
C ILE A 29 1.29 16.95 -3.92
N ALA A 30 1.31 16.30 -2.77
CA ALA A 30 1.45 16.95 -1.47
C ALA A 30 2.92 17.23 -1.09
N GLU A 31 3.84 17.09 -2.04
CA GLU A 31 5.28 17.29 -1.83
C GLU A 31 5.91 16.40 -0.75
N GLY A 32 5.27 15.24 -0.50
CA GLY A 32 5.73 14.27 0.48
C GLY A 32 6.59 13.17 -0.11
N GLN A 33 7.21 12.40 0.76
CA GLN A 33 8.00 11.26 0.36
C GLN A 33 7.13 10.01 0.20
N THR A 34 7.44 9.22 -0.84
CA THR A 34 6.81 7.92 -1.04
C THR A 34 7.83 6.88 -1.46
N VAL A 35 7.62 5.66 -1.02
CA VAL A 35 8.47 4.50 -1.32
C VAL A 35 7.66 3.47 -2.10
N ALA A 36 8.13 3.12 -3.27
CA ALA A 36 7.57 2.00 -4.04
C ALA A 36 8.41 0.75 -3.83
N VAL A 37 7.78 -0.29 -3.31
CA VAL A 37 8.40 -1.62 -3.17
C VAL A 37 8.02 -2.44 -4.39
N LEU A 38 9.02 -2.84 -5.18
CA LEU A 38 8.81 -3.50 -6.47
C LEU A 38 8.92 -5.02 -6.34
N ALA A 39 8.19 -5.72 -7.20
CA ALA A 39 8.28 -7.17 -7.37
C ALA A 39 9.25 -7.58 -8.49
N THR A 40 9.85 -6.59 -9.16
CA THR A 40 10.86 -6.71 -10.21
C THR A 40 12.18 -6.11 -9.75
N GLY A 41 13.24 -6.29 -10.51
CA GLY A 41 14.45 -5.48 -10.34
C GLY A 41 14.13 -3.99 -10.41
N ILE A 42 14.86 -3.16 -9.70
CA ILE A 42 14.61 -1.71 -9.65
C ILE A 42 14.78 -1.01 -11.01
N ASP A 43 15.45 -1.67 -11.94
CA ASP A 43 15.69 -1.25 -13.32
C ASP A 43 14.59 -1.72 -14.29
N VAL A 44 13.63 -2.52 -13.82
CA VAL A 44 12.54 -3.06 -14.62
C VAL A 44 11.22 -2.44 -14.15
N ALA A 45 10.72 -1.44 -14.87
CA ALA A 45 9.44 -0.81 -14.55
C ALA A 45 8.27 -1.77 -14.83
N TYR A 46 7.52 -2.11 -13.79
CA TYR A 46 6.29 -2.88 -13.89
C TYR A 46 5.26 -2.43 -12.86
N PRO A 47 4.01 -2.10 -13.26
CA PRO A 47 3.51 -2.14 -14.64
C PRO A 47 4.16 -1.06 -15.52
N ALA A 48 4.34 -1.36 -16.81
CA ALA A 48 5.05 -0.47 -17.75
C ALA A 48 4.41 0.93 -17.89
N GLY A 49 3.09 1.03 -17.73
CA GLY A 49 2.37 2.31 -17.76
C GLY A 49 2.74 3.25 -16.62
N ASN A 50 3.36 2.75 -15.55
CA ASN A 50 3.80 3.54 -14.39
C ASN A 50 5.28 3.96 -14.47
N VAL A 51 5.96 3.78 -15.59
CA VAL A 51 7.39 4.12 -15.74
C VAL A 51 7.70 5.57 -15.33
N ARG A 52 6.85 6.52 -15.71
CA ARG A 52 7.02 7.95 -15.32
C ARG A 52 6.79 8.14 -13.83
N LEU A 53 5.78 7.49 -13.27
CA LEU A 53 5.50 7.53 -11.83
C LEU A 53 6.70 6.98 -11.03
N PHE A 54 7.29 5.88 -11.47
CA PHE A 54 8.49 5.33 -10.81
C PHE A 54 9.69 6.28 -10.89
N ALA A 55 9.87 6.98 -12.01
CA ALA A 55 10.93 8.00 -12.11
C ALA A 55 10.69 9.15 -11.10
N GLU A 56 9.47 9.67 -11.00
CA GLU A 56 9.11 10.70 -10.03
C GLU A 56 9.28 10.23 -8.58
N ILE A 57 8.95 8.97 -8.28
CA ILE A 57 9.17 8.37 -6.96
C ILE A 57 10.67 8.27 -6.67
N ALA A 58 11.49 7.86 -7.63
CA ALA A 58 12.93 7.76 -7.45
C ALA A 58 13.57 9.12 -7.16
N ASP A 59 13.06 10.20 -7.77
CA ASP A 59 13.56 11.55 -7.57
C ASP A 59 13.16 12.16 -6.22
N ASN A 60 12.00 11.79 -5.68
CA ASN A 60 11.41 12.40 -4.48
C ASN A 60 11.23 11.44 -3.28
N GLY A 61 11.65 10.22 -3.42
CA GLY A 61 11.51 9.17 -2.41
C GLY A 61 12.47 8.02 -2.67
N ALA A 62 11.95 6.79 -2.80
CA ALA A 62 12.78 5.63 -3.09
C ALA A 62 12.03 4.53 -3.84
N LEU A 63 12.78 3.81 -4.67
CA LEU A 63 12.39 2.49 -5.19
C LEU A 63 13.16 1.43 -4.40
N VAL A 64 12.46 0.42 -3.93
CA VAL A 64 13.02 -0.68 -3.12
C VAL A 64 12.67 -2.01 -3.79
N SER A 65 13.63 -2.91 -3.89
CA SER A 65 13.41 -4.27 -4.37
C SER A 65 14.36 -5.24 -3.67
N GLU A 66 13.88 -6.44 -3.35
CA GLU A 66 14.73 -7.53 -2.86
C GLU A 66 15.22 -8.45 -3.98
N VAL A 67 14.72 -8.29 -5.21
CA VAL A 67 15.17 -9.08 -6.35
C VAL A 67 16.27 -8.36 -7.11
N LEU A 68 17.12 -9.13 -7.75
CA LEU A 68 18.28 -8.60 -8.46
C LEU A 68 17.86 -7.73 -9.66
N PRO A 69 18.69 -6.74 -10.03
CA PRO A 69 18.50 -6.00 -11.27
C PRO A 69 18.30 -6.94 -12.49
N GLY A 70 17.46 -6.53 -13.42
CA GLY A 70 17.06 -7.32 -14.58
C GLY A 70 15.97 -8.37 -14.31
N ALA A 71 15.57 -8.59 -13.07
CA ALA A 71 14.52 -9.57 -12.74
C ALA A 71 13.14 -9.08 -13.20
N HIS A 72 12.47 -9.90 -14.02
CA HIS A 72 11.14 -9.60 -14.57
C HIS A 72 10.01 -9.96 -13.60
N ALA A 73 8.81 -9.45 -13.91
CA ALA A 73 7.60 -9.74 -13.14
C ALA A 73 7.19 -11.21 -13.29
N ILE A 74 6.98 -11.88 -12.16
CA ILE A 74 6.35 -13.20 -12.09
C ILE A 74 5.38 -13.22 -10.90
N PRO A 75 4.26 -13.99 -10.95
CA PRO A 75 3.19 -13.92 -9.95
C PRO A 75 3.66 -14.08 -8.50
N VAL A 76 4.53 -15.04 -8.21
CA VAL A 76 5.01 -15.30 -6.84
C VAL A 76 5.78 -14.11 -6.23
N ARG A 77 6.46 -13.31 -7.05
CA ARG A 77 7.21 -12.14 -6.57
C ARG A 77 6.32 -11.04 -6.03
N PHE A 78 5.10 -10.90 -6.57
CA PHE A 78 4.12 -9.93 -6.05
C PHE A 78 3.66 -10.30 -4.63
N LEU A 79 3.40 -11.58 -4.39
CA LEU A 79 3.02 -12.06 -3.05
C LEU A 79 4.18 -11.90 -2.06
N ASN A 80 5.38 -12.28 -2.46
CA ASN A 80 6.57 -12.16 -1.61
C ASN A 80 6.93 -10.69 -1.31
N ARG A 81 6.74 -9.78 -2.27
CA ARG A 81 6.98 -8.36 -2.11
C ARG A 81 6.08 -7.73 -1.05
N ASN A 82 4.83 -8.17 -0.92
CA ASN A 82 3.86 -7.57 -0.02
C ASN A 82 4.30 -7.57 1.45
N ARG A 83 5.03 -8.61 1.89
CA ARG A 83 5.59 -8.64 3.26
C ARG A 83 6.58 -7.51 3.53
N ILE A 84 7.27 -7.03 2.49
CA ILE A 84 8.22 -5.92 2.63
C ILE A 84 7.47 -4.60 2.80
N ILE A 85 6.36 -4.40 2.07
CA ILE A 85 5.48 -3.24 2.29
C ILE A 85 5.01 -3.22 3.75
N ALA A 86 4.49 -4.34 4.24
CA ALA A 86 4.06 -4.46 5.63
C ALA A 86 5.20 -4.20 6.61
N ALA A 87 6.39 -4.75 6.36
CA ALA A 87 7.54 -4.63 7.24
C ALA A 87 8.14 -3.22 7.29
N LEU A 88 8.08 -2.46 6.22
CA LEU A 88 8.57 -1.08 6.17
C LEU A 88 7.55 -0.07 6.73
N SER A 89 6.29 -0.46 6.88
CA SER A 89 5.21 0.44 7.30
C SER A 89 4.93 0.31 8.80
N GLN A 90 4.59 1.41 9.46
CA GLN A 90 4.14 1.39 10.86
C GLN A 90 2.70 0.90 10.99
N ALA A 91 1.89 1.13 9.96
CA ALA A 91 0.51 0.66 9.87
C ALA A 91 0.14 0.38 8.42
N THR A 92 -0.86 -0.44 8.20
CA THR A 92 -1.36 -0.77 6.86
C THR A 92 -2.82 -0.31 6.73
N LEU A 93 -3.10 0.50 5.70
CA LEU A 93 -4.44 0.92 5.34
C LEU A 93 -4.88 0.24 4.05
N VAL A 94 -5.92 -0.58 4.12
CA VAL A 94 -6.56 -1.20 2.96
C VAL A 94 -7.71 -0.31 2.51
N VAL A 95 -7.53 0.36 1.37
CA VAL A 95 -8.53 1.31 0.83
C VAL A 95 -9.62 0.58 0.07
N GLU A 96 -9.23 -0.34 -0.80
CA GLU A 96 -10.11 -1.24 -1.53
C GLU A 96 -9.46 -2.62 -1.66
N ALA A 97 -10.25 -3.65 -1.57
CA ALA A 97 -9.84 -5.02 -1.81
C ALA A 97 -11.04 -5.86 -2.25
N ALA A 98 -10.94 -6.51 -3.41
CA ALA A 98 -11.86 -7.58 -3.78
C ALA A 98 -11.59 -8.82 -2.92
N PHE A 99 -12.50 -9.79 -2.94
CA PHE A 99 -12.45 -11.01 -2.12
C PHE A 99 -11.11 -11.76 -2.17
N ARG A 100 -10.41 -11.74 -3.33
CA ARG A 100 -9.12 -12.40 -3.54
C ARG A 100 -7.99 -11.40 -3.84
N SER A 101 -8.11 -10.18 -3.37
CA SER A 101 -7.08 -9.15 -3.59
C SER A 101 -5.76 -9.49 -2.91
N GLY A 102 -4.65 -9.16 -3.59
CA GLY A 102 -3.30 -9.22 -3.01
C GLY A 102 -3.12 -8.33 -1.78
N SER A 103 -3.90 -7.26 -1.64
CA SER A 103 -3.89 -6.37 -0.48
C SER A 103 -4.24 -7.10 0.83
N LEU A 104 -5.06 -8.16 0.76
CA LEU A 104 -5.38 -8.99 1.92
C LEU A 104 -4.16 -9.75 2.44
N ARG A 105 -3.21 -10.07 1.58
CA ARG A 105 -1.93 -10.66 1.98
C ARG A 105 -1.08 -9.65 2.75
N THR A 106 -0.97 -8.42 2.25
CA THR A 106 -0.26 -7.34 2.95
C THR A 106 -0.86 -7.09 4.34
N ALA A 107 -2.19 -7.08 4.45
CA ALA A 107 -2.89 -6.95 5.73
C ALA A 107 -2.53 -8.06 6.71
N ARG A 108 -2.48 -9.31 6.27
CA ARG A 108 -2.08 -10.47 7.10
C ARG A 108 -0.63 -10.37 7.52
N ASP A 109 0.26 -10.06 6.59
CA ASP A 109 1.70 -9.91 6.88
C ASP A 109 1.92 -8.78 7.92
N ALA A 110 1.16 -7.68 7.85
CA ALA A 110 1.21 -6.61 8.85
C ALA A 110 0.71 -7.08 10.23
N ALA A 111 -0.40 -7.82 10.27
CA ALA A 111 -0.93 -8.37 11.52
C ALA A 111 0.04 -9.37 12.18
N GLU A 112 0.70 -10.22 11.39
CA GLU A 112 1.74 -11.14 11.89
C GLU A 112 2.93 -10.39 12.49
N LEU A 113 3.21 -9.18 11.99
CA LEU A 113 4.24 -8.29 12.54
C LEU A 113 3.72 -7.44 13.73
N LEU A 114 2.51 -7.70 14.21
CA LEU A 114 1.83 -6.95 15.27
C LEU A 114 1.70 -5.45 14.95
N ARG A 115 1.51 -5.12 13.68
CA ARG A 115 1.30 -3.75 13.22
C ARG A 115 -0.18 -3.49 12.96
N PRO A 116 -0.68 -2.28 13.24
CA PRO A 116 -2.07 -1.94 13.02
C PRO A 116 -2.50 -2.15 11.57
N VAL A 117 -3.66 -2.73 11.40
CA VAL A 117 -4.32 -2.86 10.11
C VAL A 117 -5.63 -2.10 10.16
N MET A 118 -5.84 -1.26 9.17
CA MET A 118 -7.05 -0.45 9.00
C MET A 118 -7.69 -0.77 7.66
N ALA A 119 -8.99 -0.62 7.57
CA ALA A 119 -9.73 -0.79 6.33
C ALA A 119 -10.81 0.28 6.17
N ILE A 120 -10.97 0.77 4.95
CA ILE A 120 -12.02 1.70 4.59
C ILE A 120 -13.26 0.89 4.17
N PRO A 121 -14.42 1.14 4.80
CA PRO A 121 -15.67 0.52 4.36
C PRO A 121 -16.14 1.14 3.04
N GLY A 122 -16.93 0.40 2.30
CA GLY A 122 -17.53 0.87 1.05
C GLY A 122 -18.94 0.32 0.87
N PRO A 123 -19.57 0.56 -0.29
CA PRO A 123 -20.89 0.04 -0.56
C PRO A 123 -20.93 -1.49 -0.48
N ILE A 124 -21.97 -2.05 0.13
CA ILE A 124 -22.10 -3.50 0.32
C ILE A 124 -22.27 -4.28 -0.99
N ASN A 125 -22.65 -3.59 -2.05
CA ASN A 125 -22.80 -4.16 -3.41
C ASN A 125 -21.59 -3.89 -4.32
N ALA A 126 -20.51 -3.31 -3.79
CA ALA A 126 -19.30 -3.06 -4.56
C ALA A 126 -18.29 -4.22 -4.35
N PRO A 127 -17.93 -4.97 -5.40
CA PRO A 127 -16.98 -6.08 -5.29
C PRO A 127 -15.61 -5.67 -4.70
N THR A 128 -15.19 -4.44 -4.94
CA THR A 128 -13.91 -3.90 -4.42
C THR A 128 -13.95 -3.58 -2.92
N SER A 129 -15.12 -3.63 -2.29
CA SER A 129 -15.27 -3.43 -0.84
C SER A 129 -15.34 -4.74 -0.04
N GLU A 130 -15.54 -5.88 -0.70
CA GLU A 130 -15.73 -7.18 -0.05
C GLU A 130 -14.56 -7.57 0.86
N GLY A 131 -13.34 -7.38 0.40
CA GLY A 131 -12.14 -7.71 1.19
C GLY A 131 -11.98 -6.80 2.41
N CYS A 132 -12.27 -5.50 2.28
CA CYS A 132 -12.27 -4.56 3.41
C CYS A 132 -13.34 -4.96 4.45
N HIS A 133 -14.57 -5.25 4.01
CA HIS A 133 -15.65 -5.69 4.89
C HIS A 133 -15.30 -6.99 5.60
N ARG A 134 -14.67 -7.92 4.91
CA ARG A 134 -14.20 -9.16 5.49
C ARG A 134 -13.17 -8.94 6.60
N LEU A 135 -12.14 -8.12 6.33
CA LEU A 135 -11.13 -7.78 7.34
C LEU A 135 -11.76 -7.16 8.59
N ILE A 136 -12.73 -6.24 8.41
CA ILE A 136 -13.46 -5.60 9.51
C ILE A 136 -14.30 -6.63 10.26
N GLY A 137 -15.08 -7.44 9.55
CA GLY A 137 -15.96 -8.46 10.14
C GLY A 137 -15.21 -9.55 10.91
N GLU A 138 -14.03 -9.93 10.47
CA GLU A 138 -13.12 -10.88 11.13
C GLU A 138 -12.31 -10.24 12.26
N ARG A 139 -12.48 -8.93 12.53
CA ARG A 139 -11.69 -8.15 13.50
C ARG A 139 -10.19 -8.17 13.19
N ALA A 140 -9.84 -8.31 11.92
CA ALA A 140 -8.48 -8.28 11.42
C ALA A 140 -8.04 -6.87 10.98
N ALA A 141 -8.97 -5.92 10.93
CA ALA A 141 -8.70 -4.51 10.66
C ALA A 141 -9.69 -3.62 11.43
N GLU A 142 -9.20 -2.49 11.89
CA GLU A 142 -10.03 -1.42 12.43
C GLU A 142 -10.67 -0.63 11.28
N ILE A 143 -11.94 -0.26 11.46
CA ILE A 143 -12.64 0.59 10.50
C ILE A 143 -12.16 2.03 10.63
N VAL A 144 -11.81 2.65 9.50
CA VAL A 144 -11.50 4.08 9.44
C VAL A 144 -12.26 4.72 8.27
N THR A 145 -12.75 5.92 8.48
CA THR A 145 -13.56 6.65 7.50
C THR A 145 -12.93 7.97 7.07
N SER A 146 -11.88 8.38 7.76
CA SER A 146 -11.13 9.60 7.49
C SER A 146 -9.63 9.43 7.78
N VAL A 147 -8.83 10.36 7.27
CA VAL A 147 -7.40 10.43 7.61
C VAL A 147 -7.22 10.70 9.10
N SER A 148 -8.08 11.53 9.69
CA SER A 148 -8.02 11.85 11.13
C SER A 148 -8.24 10.61 12.00
N ASP A 149 -9.24 9.78 11.67
CA ASP A 149 -9.48 8.50 12.38
C ASP A 149 -8.24 7.59 12.32
N ALA A 150 -7.64 7.48 11.13
CA ALA A 150 -6.46 6.64 10.94
C ALA A 150 -5.26 7.16 11.76
N ILE A 151 -5.02 8.46 11.77
CA ILE A 151 -3.93 9.08 12.55
C ILE A 151 -4.16 8.91 14.04
N GLU A 152 -5.38 9.12 14.52
CA GLU A 152 -5.72 8.94 15.93
C GLU A 152 -5.43 7.51 16.39
N LEU A 153 -5.85 6.53 15.60
CA LEU A 153 -5.61 5.12 15.89
C LEU A 153 -4.11 4.79 15.94
N ILE A 154 -3.31 5.27 14.99
CA ILE A 154 -1.87 5.00 14.95
C ILE A 154 -1.15 5.71 16.09
N SER A 155 -1.56 6.93 16.44
CA SER A 155 -0.91 7.73 17.48
C SER A 155 -1.23 7.26 18.90
N ALA A 156 -2.28 6.45 19.08
CA ALA A 156 -2.66 5.87 20.35
C ALA A 156 -1.87 4.60 20.74
N LEU A 157 -1.02 4.10 19.84
CA LEU A 157 -0.22 2.88 19.98
C LEU A 157 1.25 3.21 20.26
#